data_100e2e582a84e4fcf2de96a71ff9ce49
#
_entry.id   100e2e582a84e4fcf2de96a71ff9ce49
#
_cell.length_a   1.000
_cell.length_b   1.000
_cell.length_c   1.000
_cell.angle_alpha   90.00
_cell.angle_beta   90.00
_cell.angle_gamma   90.00
#
_symmetry.space_group_name_H-M   'P 1'
#
loop_
_entity.id
_entity.type
_entity.pdbx_description
1 polymer ?
#
loop_
_entity_poly.entity_id
_entity_poly.type
_entity_poly.pdbx_seq_one_letter_code
_entity_poly.pdbx_strand_id
1 'polypeptide(L)'
;MSAMATRIFRFTISLSAGQANNGASGNPSPFTITAPSGINRRIVEIRPWGTQSFEYQGNYDTELYHDIDSNDINTYHRPHYVALDINGTHQYSIVITNNGTATGTFGVDVVVEESALTGGGAAAPAAGGA
;
A
#
# COMPACT_ATOMS: atom_id res chain seq x y z
N MET A 1 5.34 -26.43 7.75
CA MET A 1 4.93 -25.65 6.57
C MET A 1 4.04 -24.53 6.98
N SER A 2 4.30 -23.36 6.47
CA SER A 2 3.48 -22.18 6.77
C SER A 2 2.18 -22.22 6.01
N ALA A 3 1.10 -21.87 6.67
CA ALA A 3 -0.16 -21.61 5.98
C ALA A 3 -0.13 -20.21 5.43
N MET A 4 -0.64 -20.04 4.23
CA MET A 4 -0.85 -18.73 3.63
C MET A 4 -2.24 -18.24 3.96
N ALA A 5 -2.35 -16.99 4.32
CA ALA A 5 -3.64 -16.35 4.53
C ALA A 5 -3.70 -15.09 3.68
N THR A 6 -4.82 -14.91 3.02
CA THR A 6 -5.06 -13.72 2.21
C THR A 6 -5.78 -12.69 3.06
N ARG A 7 -5.30 -11.46 3.03
CA ARG A 7 -5.94 -10.34 3.71
C ARG A 7 -6.09 -9.18 2.75
N ILE A 8 -7.11 -8.38 2.97
CA ILE A 8 -7.33 -7.16 2.22
C ILE A 8 -7.30 -6.00 3.20
N PHE A 9 -6.35 -5.08 2.99
CA PHE A 9 -6.30 -3.83 3.72
C PHE A 9 -7.03 -2.77 2.91
N ARG A 10 -8.07 -2.18 3.49
CA ARG A 10 -8.87 -1.16 2.82
C ARG A 10 -8.65 0.16 3.50
N PHE A 11 -8.08 1.10 2.74
CA PHE A 11 -7.84 2.45 3.22
C PHE A 11 -8.76 3.41 2.49
N THR A 12 -9.33 4.35 3.21
CA THR A 12 -10.24 5.35 2.65
C THR A 12 -9.97 6.69 3.31
N ILE A 13 -10.03 7.76 2.52
CA ILE A 13 -9.76 9.09 3.01
C ILE A 13 -10.50 10.13 2.19
N SER A 14 -10.87 11.24 2.83
CA SER A 14 -11.41 12.41 2.16
C SER A 14 -10.31 13.47 2.04
N LEU A 15 -10.11 13.99 0.85
CA LEU A 15 -9.09 15.00 0.56
C LEU A 15 -9.71 16.15 -0.19
N SER A 16 -9.35 17.38 0.19
CA SER A 16 -9.73 18.58 -0.58
C SER A 16 -8.90 18.66 -1.85
N ALA A 17 -9.31 19.53 -2.76
CA ALA A 17 -8.59 19.70 -4.01
C ALA A 17 -7.13 20.06 -3.76
N GLY A 18 -6.24 19.31 -4.39
CA GLY A 18 -4.79 19.50 -4.26
C GLY A 18 -4.18 18.93 -3.00
N GLN A 19 -4.96 18.37 -2.10
CA GLN A 19 -4.47 17.81 -0.84
C GLN A 19 -3.97 16.39 -1.04
N ALA A 20 -2.97 16.01 -0.24
CA ALA A 20 -2.43 14.65 -0.21
C ALA A 20 -2.29 14.20 1.24
N ASN A 21 -2.38 12.89 1.45
CA ASN A 21 -2.10 12.31 2.77
C ASN A 21 -0.61 12.04 2.93
N ASN A 22 0.19 13.09 2.81
CA ASN A 22 1.65 12.96 2.82
C ASN A 22 2.28 13.29 4.18
N GLY A 23 1.46 13.58 5.18
CA GLY A 23 1.97 13.88 6.53
C GLY A 23 2.54 15.28 6.69
N ALA A 24 2.51 16.10 5.65
CA ALA A 24 2.96 17.48 5.78
C ALA A 24 1.99 18.28 6.64
N SER A 25 2.42 19.45 7.08
CA SER A 25 1.60 20.30 7.97
C SER A 25 0.20 20.51 7.38
N GLY A 26 -0.81 20.15 8.14
CA GLY A 26 -2.20 20.27 7.71
C GLY A 26 -2.72 19.12 6.88
N ASN A 27 -1.89 18.14 6.56
CA ASN A 27 -2.30 16.98 5.77
C ASN A 27 -2.35 15.72 6.61
N PRO A 28 -3.25 14.78 6.27
CA PRO A 28 -3.25 13.47 6.92
C PRO A 28 -1.95 12.71 6.66
N SER A 29 -1.69 11.73 7.49
CA SER A 29 -0.51 10.88 7.35
C SER A 29 -0.71 9.82 6.27
N PRO A 30 0.37 9.33 5.66
CA PRO A 30 0.28 8.22 4.72
C PRO A 30 -0.33 6.97 5.36
N PHE A 31 -0.98 6.16 4.53
CA PHE A 31 -1.33 4.81 4.95
C PHE A 31 -0.08 3.96 4.97
N THR A 32 0.05 3.08 5.95
CA THR A 32 1.22 2.22 6.04
C THR A 32 0.83 0.77 6.23
N ILE A 33 1.63 -0.11 5.63
CA ILE A 33 1.53 -1.55 5.83
C ILE A 33 2.88 -2.02 6.35
N THR A 34 2.85 -2.66 7.51
CA THR A 34 4.01 -3.32 8.09
C THR A 34 3.65 -4.77 8.34
N ALA A 35 4.58 -5.57 8.81
CA ALA A 35 4.30 -6.95 9.16
C ALA A 35 4.68 -7.21 10.61
N PRO A 36 3.90 -8.02 11.33
CA PRO A 36 4.26 -8.43 12.68
C PRO A 36 5.55 -9.23 12.66
N SER A 37 6.21 -9.29 13.81
CA SER A 37 7.41 -10.10 13.96
C SER A 37 7.12 -11.54 13.56
N GLY A 38 8.01 -12.11 12.75
CA GLY A 38 7.90 -13.49 12.30
C GLY A 38 6.93 -13.72 11.16
N ILE A 39 6.36 -12.67 10.59
CA ILE A 39 5.38 -12.76 9.49
C ILE A 39 5.93 -12.04 8.27
N ASN A 40 5.71 -12.63 7.10
CA ASN A 40 5.90 -11.95 5.83
C ASN A 40 4.53 -11.61 5.26
N ARG A 41 4.35 -10.37 4.82
CA ARG A 41 3.18 -9.92 4.08
C ARG A 41 3.61 -9.60 2.67
N ARG A 42 3.21 -10.43 1.72
CA ARG A 42 3.49 -10.17 0.31
C ARG A 42 2.32 -9.42 -0.28
N ILE A 43 2.57 -8.21 -0.73
CA ILE A 43 1.57 -7.44 -1.47
C ILE A 43 1.51 -8.03 -2.86
N VAL A 44 0.32 -8.49 -3.26
CA VAL A 44 0.13 -9.14 -4.56
C VAL A 44 -0.77 -8.35 -5.49
N GLU A 45 -1.52 -7.41 -4.95
CA GLU A 45 -2.41 -6.60 -5.77
C GLU A 45 -2.74 -5.31 -5.05
N ILE A 46 -2.80 -4.21 -5.80
CA ILE A 46 -3.28 -2.93 -5.31
C ILE A 46 -4.38 -2.42 -6.24
N ARG A 47 -5.45 -1.81 -5.67
CA ARG A 47 -6.57 -1.26 -6.42
C ARG A 47 -6.87 0.14 -5.91
N PRO A 48 -6.18 1.16 -6.45
CA PRO A 48 -6.49 2.53 -6.07
C PRO A 48 -7.79 3.00 -6.72
N TRP A 49 -8.49 3.89 -6.03
CA TRP A 49 -9.73 4.46 -6.55
C TRP A 49 -9.95 5.86 -5.96
N GLY A 50 -10.80 6.62 -6.63
CA GLY A 50 -11.15 7.95 -6.15
C GLY A 50 -12.32 8.53 -6.93
N THR A 51 -12.99 9.52 -6.31
CA THR A 51 -14.11 10.22 -6.94
C THR A 51 -13.67 11.45 -7.72
N GLN A 52 -12.38 11.76 -7.67
CA GLN A 52 -11.74 12.83 -8.44
C GLN A 52 -10.49 12.24 -9.07
N SER A 53 -9.90 12.95 -10.03
CA SER A 53 -8.58 12.56 -10.56
C SER A 53 -7.57 12.53 -9.43
N PHE A 54 -6.68 11.55 -9.45
CA PHE A 54 -5.72 11.38 -8.36
C PHE A 54 -4.41 10.79 -8.86
N GLU A 55 -3.39 10.96 -8.05
CA GLU A 55 -2.13 10.24 -8.18
C GLU A 55 -1.96 9.34 -6.98
N TYR A 56 -1.58 8.09 -7.22
CA TYR A 56 -1.28 7.11 -6.19
C TYR A 56 0.21 6.86 -6.18
N GLN A 57 0.84 7.03 -5.03
CA GLN A 57 2.26 6.73 -4.86
C GLN A 57 2.44 5.72 -3.74
N GLY A 58 3.05 4.59 -4.08
CA GLY A 58 3.41 3.57 -3.11
C GLY A 58 4.91 3.53 -2.95
N ASN A 59 5.37 3.63 -1.70
CA ASN A 59 6.79 3.65 -1.38
C ASN A 59 7.17 2.44 -0.56
N TYR A 60 8.26 1.78 -0.95
CA TYR A 60 8.87 0.73 -0.15
C TYR A 60 9.97 1.38 0.67
N ASP A 61 9.75 1.44 1.98
CA ASP A 61 10.57 2.27 2.88
C ASP A 61 10.56 3.70 2.37
N THR A 62 11.68 4.22 1.88
CA THR A 62 11.78 5.58 1.37
C THR A 62 11.82 5.66 -0.15
N GLU A 63 11.73 4.52 -0.85
CA GLU A 63 11.84 4.49 -2.30
C GLU A 63 10.47 4.46 -2.95
N LEU A 64 10.28 5.30 -3.95
CA LEU A 64 9.05 5.27 -4.76
C LEU A 64 9.03 3.98 -5.56
N TYR A 65 8.01 3.16 -5.33
CA TYR A 65 7.89 1.84 -5.96
C TYR A 65 6.75 1.79 -6.97
N HIS A 66 5.64 2.47 -6.68
CA HIS A 66 4.51 2.58 -7.59
C HIS A 66 4.12 4.04 -7.74
N ASP A 67 3.80 4.42 -8.98
CA ASP A 67 3.33 5.77 -9.30
C ASP A 67 2.24 5.63 -10.35
N ILE A 68 0.99 5.83 -9.95
CA ILE A 68 -0.17 5.54 -10.79
C ILE A 68 -1.05 6.78 -10.84
N ASP A 69 -1.35 7.24 -12.05
CA ASP A 69 -2.27 8.35 -12.27
C ASP A 69 -3.61 7.83 -12.77
N SER A 70 -4.69 8.34 -12.19
CA SER A 70 -6.02 8.04 -12.70
C SER A 70 -6.36 8.85 -13.93
N ASN A 71 -5.73 10.01 -14.08
CA ASN A 71 -5.95 10.91 -15.19
C ASN A 71 -7.41 11.33 -15.33
N ASP A 72 -8.07 10.79 -16.35
CA ASP A 72 -9.41 11.24 -16.73
C ASP A 72 -10.52 10.48 -16.05
N ILE A 73 -10.20 9.52 -15.21
CA ILE A 73 -11.21 8.64 -14.62
C ILE A 73 -11.63 9.18 -13.27
N ASN A 74 -12.93 9.42 -13.10
CA ASN A 74 -13.45 9.89 -11.82
C ASN A 74 -13.48 8.79 -10.78
N THR A 75 -13.68 7.55 -11.20
CA THR A 75 -13.64 6.41 -10.31
C THR A 75 -12.74 5.37 -10.95
N TYR A 76 -11.74 4.94 -10.22
CA TYR A 76 -10.72 4.09 -10.77
C TYR A 76 -10.45 2.94 -9.81
N HIS A 77 -10.69 1.72 -10.29
CA HIS A 77 -10.54 0.50 -9.49
C HIS A 77 -9.67 -0.54 -10.19
N ARG A 78 -8.92 -0.13 -11.21
CA ARG A 78 -8.13 -1.09 -11.97
C ARG A 78 -7.11 -1.76 -11.05
N PRO A 79 -7.06 -3.10 -11.03
CA PRO A 79 -6.07 -3.78 -10.22
C PRO A 79 -4.68 -3.68 -10.85
N HIS A 80 -3.68 -3.56 -9.99
CA HIS A 80 -2.29 -3.64 -10.37
C HIS A 80 -1.67 -4.82 -9.60
N TYR A 81 -1.10 -5.76 -10.34
CA TYR A 81 -0.54 -6.96 -9.74
C TYR A 81 0.94 -6.76 -9.49
N VAL A 82 1.36 -7.12 -8.30
CA VAL A 82 2.72 -6.89 -7.84
C VAL A 82 3.20 -8.08 -7.02
N ALA A 83 4.46 -8.08 -6.64
CA ALA A 83 5.00 -9.08 -5.74
C ALA A 83 6.03 -8.37 -4.86
N LEU A 84 5.59 -7.87 -3.71
CA LEU A 84 6.43 -7.08 -2.84
C LEU A 84 6.33 -7.61 -1.42
N ASP A 85 7.43 -8.09 -0.88
CA ASP A 85 7.48 -8.67 0.46
C ASP A 85 7.73 -7.60 1.50
N ILE A 86 6.86 -7.56 2.51
CA ILE A 86 6.97 -6.67 3.66
C ILE A 86 7.19 -7.52 4.89
N ASN A 87 8.36 -7.37 5.51
CA ASN A 87 8.68 -8.05 6.75
C ASN A 87 9.77 -7.29 7.49
N GLY A 88 10.06 -7.73 8.71
CA GLY A 88 11.07 -7.06 9.52
C GLY A 88 10.71 -5.62 9.80
N THR A 89 11.63 -4.72 9.53
CA THR A 89 11.43 -3.29 9.74
C THR A 89 10.95 -2.56 8.48
N HIS A 90 10.73 -3.30 7.39
CA HIS A 90 10.28 -2.70 6.14
C HIS A 90 8.82 -2.32 6.20
N GLN A 91 8.47 -1.30 5.45
CA GLN A 91 7.09 -0.85 5.35
C GLN A 91 6.76 -0.39 3.95
N TYR A 92 5.47 -0.44 3.64
CA TYR A 92 4.93 0.12 2.41
C TYR A 92 4.04 1.28 2.79
N SER A 93 4.33 2.46 2.25
CA SER A 93 3.60 3.69 2.54
C SER A 93 2.85 4.15 1.31
N ILE A 94 1.63 4.63 1.50
CA ILE A 94 0.75 5.02 0.41
C ILE A 94 0.36 6.47 0.57
N VAL A 95 0.62 7.26 -0.47
CA VAL A 95 0.23 8.66 -0.55
C VAL A 95 -0.69 8.83 -1.76
N ILE A 96 -1.86 9.38 -1.54
CA ILE A 96 -2.80 9.71 -2.61
C ILE A 96 -2.93 11.23 -2.65
N THR A 97 -2.83 11.79 -3.86
CA THR A 97 -3.00 13.22 -4.08
C THR A 97 -4.27 13.45 -4.87
N ASN A 98 -5.14 14.32 -4.36
CA ASN A 98 -6.33 14.73 -5.08
C ASN A 98 -5.94 15.77 -6.14
N ASN A 99 -5.92 15.34 -7.41
CA ASN A 99 -5.59 16.21 -8.53
C ASN A 99 -6.85 16.83 -9.16
N GLY A 100 -8.00 16.61 -8.56
CA GLY A 100 -9.25 17.18 -9.04
C GLY A 100 -9.46 18.61 -8.55
N THR A 101 -10.62 19.13 -8.88
CA THR A 101 -10.98 20.52 -8.55
C THR A 101 -11.94 20.63 -7.37
N ALA A 102 -12.34 19.51 -6.80
CA ALA A 102 -13.28 19.47 -5.68
C ALA A 102 -12.81 18.44 -4.66
N THR A 103 -13.35 18.54 -3.46
CA THR A 103 -13.13 17.53 -2.43
C THR A 103 -13.62 16.18 -2.93
N GLY A 104 -12.85 15.13 -2.68
CA GLY A 104 -13.20 13.78 -3.09
C GLY A 104 -12.89 12.76 -2.02
N THR A 105 -13.38 11.56 -2.25
CA THR A 105 -13.08 10.40 -1.44
C THR A 105 -12.16 9.49 -2.24
N PHE A 106 -11.13 9.01 -1.59
CA PHE A 106 -10.09 8.21 -2.23
C PHE A 106 -9.76 7.02 -1.37
N GLY A 107 -9.25 5.98 -1.98
CA GLY A 107 -8.82 4.85 -1.21
C GLY A 107 -8.01 3.88 -2.05
N VAL A 108 -7.62 2.81 -1.39
CA VAL A 108 -6.91 1.72 -2.04
C VAL A 108 -7.24 0.43 -1.30
N ASP A 109 -7.47 -0.62 -2.05
CA ASP A 109 -7.55 -1.97 -1.52
C ASP A 109 -6.23 -2.65 -1.82
N VAL A 110 -5.56 -3.14 -0.79
CA VAL A 110 -4.29 -3.82 -0.92
C VAL A 110 -4.47 -5.25 -0.50
N VAL A 111 -4.24 -6.17 -1.44
CA VAL A 111 -4.35 -7.60 -1.17
C VAL A 111 -2.98 -8.13 -0.82
N VAL A 112 -2.89 -8.77 0.34
CA VAL A 112 -1.64 -9.36 0.80
C VAL A 112 -1.82 -10.83 1.12
N GLU A 113 -0.74 -11.59 0.94
CA GLU A 113 -0.65 -12.98 1.36
C GLU A 113 0.31 -13.06 2.54
N GLU A 114 -0.18 -13.60 3.64
CA GLU A 114 0.61 -13.72 4.87
C GLU A 114 1.14 -15.11 5.02
N SER A 115 2.41 -15.21 5.40
CA SER A 115 3.03 -16.48 5.73
C SER A 115 4.02 -16.29 6.86
N ALA A 116 4.31 -17.36 7.57
CA ALA A 116 5.32 -17.29 8.60
C ALA A 116 6.70 -17.20 7.97
N LEU A 117 7.55 -16.37 8.56
CA LEU A 117 8.98 -16.40 8.23
C LEU A 117 9.57 -17.62 8.88
N THR A 118 10.38 -18.36 8.12
CA THR A 118 11.06 -19.53 8.62
C THR A 118 12.56 -19.29 8.63
N GLY A 119 13.28 -20.16 9.23
CA GLY A 119 14.71 -19.98 9.35
C GLY A 119 15.05 -18.94 10.37
N GLY A 120 14.18 -18.79 11.22
CA GLY A 120 14.43 -17.85 12.21
C GLY A 120 14.77 -16.62 11.62
N GLY A 121 14.50 -16.50 11.22
CA GLY A 121 14.79 -15.53 11.10
C GLY A 121 15.05 -14.77 10.27
N ALA A 122 15.20 -14.97 10.23
CA ALA A 122 15.52 -14.13 9.57
C ALA A 122 15.37 -14.24 8.29
N ALA A 123 15.23 -14.16 8.14
CA ALA A 123 15.20 -14.42 7.27
C ALA A 123 15.47 -14.95 6.48
N ALA A 124 15.59 -15.19 6.87
CA ALA A 124 15.88 -15.73 6.44
C ALA A 124 16.29 -16.21 5.94
N PRO A 125 16.56 -16.47 5.97
CA PRO A 125 16.90 -17.04 5.40
C PRO A 125 16.73 -17.69 4.92
N ALA A 126 16.58 -17.77 5.01
CA ALA A 126 16.33 -18.37 4.85
C ALA A 126 16.12 -18.88 4.79
N ALA A 127 16.16 -19.11 4.82
CA ALA A 127 15.82 -19.67 4.94
C ALA A 127 15.45 -20.06 5.18
N GLY A 128 15.34 -20.16 5.27
CA GLY A 128 14.91 -20.61 5.54
C GLY A 128 14.64 -20.84 5.90
N GLY A 129 14.68 -20.94 5.97
CA GLY A 129 14.45 -21.30 6.27
C GLY A 129 14.47 -21.56 6.54
N ALA A 130 14.69 -21.87 6.48
CA ALA A 130 14.73 -22.38 6.67
C ALA A 130 14.77 -22.65 6.82
#